data_395512b1f84086e1dbb8a99c1b342186
#
_entry.id   395512b1f84086e1dbb8a99c1b342186
#
_cell.length_a   1.000
_cell.length_b   1.000
_cell.length_c   1.000
_cell.angle_alpha   90.00
_cell.angle_beta   90.00
_cell.angle_gamma   90.00
#
_symmetry.space_group_name_H-M   'P 1'
#
loop_
_entity.id
_entity.type
_entity.pdbx_description
1 polymer ?
#
loop_
_entity_poly.entity_id
_entity_poly.type
_entity_poly.pdbx_seq_one_letter_code
_entity_poly.pdbx_strand_id
1 'polypeptide(L)'
;MSRGSSAHSSHAESARPDPTVVGSGRRSRPAVRDVLDEALAGVAARPTRLILTTLGTVLGVAALVGTVGLGQTAAGQISQKFDLAQATRVVVEPGDKNGQEGEAAAELPWDAPDRLDHLNGVDAVGTVSTLDVGSDLVSSVAGLNGGEGKALTVMAGSAGLFDAIRAVLKTGKFFDAGHDQRGDKVVVLGKHAAERLGINRVDSQPAVFIGDEAYTVIGILDSVSGRAELNDAVIMPNGTAKAAYKLKAPDAIEIRTSVGAAQLIAGQAPKAIAPNDPSTLKVDSPPKQGAVRKGVEGDLNALFLLLGAVALLVGGLGIANVTLLSVLERIGEIGLRRALGAARRHIAAQFLVESVIVGLLGGLLGTAVGVLLTVGVSFAKDWTPILDNKLAFGSPLLGAVIGLIAGTYPAWKASAIQPITALRGA
;
A
#
# COMPACT_ATOMS: atom_id res chain seq x y z
N MET A 1 -83.41 79.15 24.43
CA MET A 1 -83.32 78.12 25.49
C MET A 1 -81.92 77.64 25.58
N SER A 2 -81.31 78.04 26.46
CA SER A 2 -80.89 77.63 27.80
C SER A 2 -79.53 77.01 27.83
N ARG A 3 -78.59 77.76 28.39
CA ARG A 3 -77.59 77.45 29.45
C ARG A 3 -76.55 76.42 29.11
N GLY A 4 -75.31 76.57 29.44
CA GLY A 4 -74.55 77.44 30.34
C GLY A 4 -73.22 76.77 30.61
N SER A 5 -72.21 77.66 30.76
CA SER A 5 -71.18 77.66 31.83
C SER A 5 -70.40 76.33 32.06
N SER A 6 -69.14 76.28 32.20
CA SER A 6 -68.20 77.15 32.96
C SER A 6 -66.76 76.68 32.74
N ALA A 7 -65.86 77.62 32.89
CA ALA A 7 -64.41 77.49 32.90
C ALA A 7 -63.87 76.57 34.03
N HIS A 8 -62.73 75.87 33.81
CA HIS A 8 -61.68 75.82 34.85
C HIS A 8 -60.28 75.69 34.22
N SER A 9 -59.51 76.67 34.52
CA SER A 9 -58.06 76.75 34.40
C SER A 9 -57.38 75.79 35.39
N SER A 10 -56.39 75.07 35.00
CA SER A 10 -55.34 74.62 35.92
C SER A 10 -54.01 74.33 35.18
N HIS A 11 -53.10 75.14 35.57
CA HIS A 11 -51.63 74.98 35.65
C HIS A 11 -50.92 73.92 34.90
N ALA A 12 -50.08 74.31 33.93
CA ALA A 12 -48.96 73.58 33.36
C ALA A 12 -47.87 73.50 34.45
N GLU A 13 -47.61 72.29 34.96
CA GLU A 13 -46.46 71.95 35.78
C GLU A 13 -45.39 71.35 34.90
N SER A 14 -44.27 72.08 34.74
CA SER A 14 -43.11 71.65 34.00
C SER A 14 -42.40 70.48 34.72
N ALA A 15 -42.57 69.30 34.24
CA ALA A 15 -41.79 68.16 34.66
C ALA A 15 -40.38 68.26 34.03
N ARG A 16 -39.38 68.51 34.87
CA ARG A 16 -37.95 68.34 34.52
C ARG A 16 -37.68 66.85 34.18
N PRO A 17 -36.90 66.53 33.14
CA PRO A 17 -36.46 65.17 32.92
C PRO A 17 -35.40 64.77 33.95
N ASP A 18 -35.64 63.68 34.64
CA ASP A 18 -34.76 63.01 35.61
C ASP A 18 -33.47 62.48 34.90
N PRO A 19 -32.25 62.85 35.33
CA PRO A 19 -31.00 62.50 34.64
C PRO A 19 -30.40 61.21 35.11
N THR A 20 -31.20 60.23 35.54
CA THR A 20 -30.63 58.92 36.03
C THR A 20 -31.20 57.69 35.38
N VAL A 21 -31.00 57.54 34.08
CA VAL A 21 -30.93 56.19 33.49
C VAL A 21 -29.81 56.19 32.47
N VAL A 22 -28.58 56.33 32.96
CA VAL A 22 -27.43 55.76 32.20
C VAL A 22 -27.50 54.26 32.36
N GLY A 23 -28.22 53.64 31.46
CA GLY A 23 -28.21 52.17 31.32
C GLY A 23 -26.77 51.69 31.16
N SER A 24 -26.27 51.03 32.19
CA SER A 24 -25.01 50.26 32.11
C SER A 24 -25.08 49.31 30.92
N GLY A 25 -24.48 49.71 29.80
CA GLY A 25 -24.33 48.87 28.63
C GLY A 25 -23.60 47.61 29.05
N ARG A 26 -24.37 46.55 29.35
CA ARG A 26 -23.84 45.18 29.37
C ARG A 26 -23.10 44.98 28.07
N ARG A 27 -21.79 44.90 28.12
CA ARG A 27 -20.96 44.41 27.01
C ARG A 27 -21.46 43.00 26.67
N SER A 28 -22.42 42.92 25.75
CA SER A 28 -22.86 41.65 25.20
C SER A 28 -21.66 41.02 24.52
N ARG A 29 -21.18 39.94 25.08
CA ARG A 29 -20.25 39.06 24.36
C ARG A 29 -21.02 38.58 23.14
N PRO A 30 -20.56 38.81 21.90
CA PRO A 30 -21.24 38.27 20.74
C PRO A 30 -21.37 36.75 20.95
N ALA A 31 -22.58 36.25 20.82
CA ALA A 31 -22.80 34.79 20.88
C ALA A 31 -22.01 34.14 19.72
N VAL A 32 -21.44 32.97 19.94
CA VAL A 32 -20.69 32.24 18.92
C VAL A 32 -21.55 32.11 17.64
N ARG A 33 -22.86 32.03 17.79
CA ARG A 33 -23.84 32.03 16.69
C ARG A 33 -23.76 33.27 15.81
N ASP A 34 -23.68 34.47 16.42
CA ASP A 34 -23.63 35.72 15.67
C ASP A 34 -22.38 35.81 14.78
N VAL A 35 -21.23 35.30 15.27
CA VAL A 35 -19.97 35.24 14.51
C VAL A 35 -20.05 34.23 13.38
N LEU A 36 -20.71 33.11 13.61
CA LEU A 36 -20.93 32.06 12.57
C LEU A 36 -21.89 32.57 11.49
N ASP A 37 -23.01 33.20 11.87
CA ASP A 37 -24.00 33.71 10.91
C ASP A 37 -23.39 34.82 10.04
N GLU A 38 -22.58 35.68 10.64
CA GLU A 38 -21.89 36.78 9.93
C GLU A 38 -20.80 36.22 8.98
N ALA A 39 -20.04 35.19 9.41
CA ALA A 39 -19.06 34.51 8.56
C ALA A 39 -19.72 33.77 7.38
N LEU A 40 -20.85 33.07 7.62
CA LEU A 40 -21.61 32.39 6.56
C LEU A 40 -22.22 33.41 5.57
N ALA A 41 -22.76 34.52 6.04
CA ALA A 41 -23.27 35.58 5.17
C ALA A 41 -22.13 36.22 4.34
N GLY A 42 -20.95 36.41 4.91
CA GLY A 42 -19.77 36.94 4.23
C GLY A 42 -19.28 36.00 3.11
N VAL A 43 -19.30 34.68 3.39
CA VAL A 43 -18.95 33.65 2.42
C VAL A 43 -19.95 33.57 1.26
N ALA A 44 -21.26 33.69 1.55
CA ALA A 44 -22.32 33.59 0.54
C ALA A 44 -22.43 34.86 -0.36
N ALA A 45 -21.96 36.00 0.11
CA ALA A 45 -22.11 37.27 -0.61
C ALA A 45 -21.32 37.41 -1.93
N ARG A 46 -20.24 36.56 -2.13
CA ARG A 46 -19.38 36.60 -3.32
C ARG A 46 -18.99 35.20 -3.82
N PRO A 47 -19.88 34.54 -4.56
CA PRO A 47 -19.71 33.11 -4.93
C PRO A 47 -18.47 32.85 -5.82
N THR A 48 -18.14 33.73 -6.75
CA THR A 48 -16.96 33.57 -7.63
C THR A 48 -15.65 33.52 -6.85
N ARG A 49 -15.56 34.33 -5.80
CA ARG A 49 -14.41 34.36 -4.92
C ARG A 49 -14.32 33.12 -4.07
N LEU A 50 -15.44 32.66 -3.52
CA LEU A 50 -15.52 31.41 -2.77
C LEU A 50 -15.00 30.24 -3.62
N ILE A 51 -15.45 30.13 -4.86
CA ILE A 51 -15.00 29.10 -5.80
C ILE A 51 -13.48 29.16 -5.99
N LEU A 52 -12.92 30.34 -6.25
CA LEU A 52 -11.48 30.50 -6.49
C LEU A 52 -10.65 30.16 -5.27
N THR A 53 -11.14 30.51 -4.05
CA THR A 53 -10.45 30.21 -2.78
C THR A 53 -10.52 28.76 -2.42
N THR A 54 -11.71 28.15 -2.58
CA THR A 54 -11.89 26.73 -2.28
C THR A 54 -11.18 25.84 -3.30
N LEU A 55 -11.02 26.28 -4.55
CA LEU A 55 -10.37 25.49 -5.60
C LEU A 55 -8.93 25.10 -5.20
N GLY A 56 -8.16 26.03 -4.63
CA GLY A 56 -6.80 25.74 -4.15
C GLY A 56 -6.77 24.67 -3.05
N THR A 57 -7.69 24.76 -2.09
CA THR A 57 -7.84 23.76 -1.01
C THR A 57 -8.40 22.45 -1.52
N VAL A 58 -9.37 22.48 -2.42
CA VAL A 58 -9.91 21.28 -3.08
C VAL A 58 -8.80 20.53 -3.78
N LEU A 59 -8.00 21.22 -4.61
CA LEU A 59 -6.87 20.58 -5.32
C LEU A 59 -5.82 20.04 -4.35
N GLY A 60 -5.47 20.79 -3.29
CA GLY A 60 -4.50 20.34 -2.29
C GLY A 60 -4.95 19.08 -1.54
N VAL A 61 -6.19 19.08 -1.05
CA VAL A 61 -6.75 17.92 -0.33
C VAL A 61 -7.03 16.75 -1.28
N ALA A 62 -7.54 17.01 -2.50
CA ALA A 62 -7.75 15.96 -3.50
C ALA A 62 -6.44 15.30 -3.92
N ALA A 63 -5.36 16.08 -4.09
CA ALA A 63 -4.03 15.55 -4.35
C ALA A 63 -3.53 14.67 -3.20
N LEU A 64 -3.68 15.10 -1.95
CA LEU A 64 -3.30 14.30 -0.78
C LEU A 64 -4.08 12.98 -0.73
N VAL A 65 -5.41 13.05 -0.78
CA VAL A 65 -6.27 11.87 -0.68
C VAL A 65 -6.07 10.93 -1.86
N GLY A 66 -5.95 11.50 -3.08
CA GLY A 66 -5.73 10.73 -4.30
C GLY A 66 -4.36 10.04 -4.31
N THR A 67 -3.28 10.73 -3.95
CA THR A 67 -1.93 10.13 -3.94
C THR A 67 -1.80 9.05 -2.87
N VAL A 68 -2.29 9.29 -1.66
CA VAL A 68 -2.26 8.27 -0.59
C VAL A 68 -3.18 7.10 -0.91
N GLY A 69 -4.41 7.36 -1.39
CA GLY A 69 -5.38 6.31 -1.75
C GLY A 69 -4.91 5.44 -2.91
N LEU A 70 -4.38 6.05 -3.99
CA LEU A 70 -3.81 5.31 -5.12
C LEU A 70 -2.54 4.55 -4.71
N GLY A 71 -1.70 5.14 -3.87
CA GLY A 71 -0.49 4.50 -3.36
C GLY A 71 -0.80 3.25 -2.54
N GLN A 72 -1.74 3.33 -1.62
CA GLN A 72 -2.19 2.18 -0.81
C GLN A 72 -2.86 1.10 -1.68
N THR A 73 -3.67 1.51 -2.66
CA THR A 73 -4.31 0.60 -3.60
C THR A 73 -3.27 -0.14 -4.45
N ALA A 74 -2.29 0.58 -5.01
CA ALA A 74 -1.22 -0.02 -5.82
C ALA A 74 -0.34 -0.97 -4.98
N ALA A 75 0.06 -0.56 -3.77
CA ALA A 75 0.81 -1.40 -2.85
C ALA A 75 0.05 -2.69 -2.50
N GLY A 76 -1.26 -2.59 -2.26
CA GLY A 76 -2.12 -3.74 -2.00
C GLY A 76 -2.19 -4.72 -3.19
N GLN A 77 -2.26 -4.23 -4.43
CA GLN A 77 -2.28 -5.07 -5.64
C GLN A 77 -0.95 -5.78 -5.88
N ILE A 78 0.17 -5.09 -5.67
CA ILE A 78 1.50 -5.71 -5.77
C ILE A 78 1.64 -6.82 -4.73
N SER A 79 1.24 -6.55 -3.49
CA SER A 79 1.25 -7.51 -2.40
C SER A 79 0.43 -8.77 -2.72
N GLN A 80 -0.79 -8.63 -3.24
CA GLN A 80 -1.65 -9.77 -3.59
C GLN A 80 -1.06 -10.68 -4.67
N LYS A 81 -0.36 -10.13 -5.66
CA LYS A 81 0.26 -10.93 -6.73
C LYS A 81 1.52 -11.67 -6.27
N PHE A 82 2.30 -11.09 -5.37
CA PHE A 82 3.48 -11.73 -4.79
C PHE A 82 3.16 -12.68 -3.63
N ASP A 83 2.12 -12.41 -2.83
CA ASP A 83 1.84 -13.12 -1.59
C ASP A 83 1.33 -14.56 -1.80
N LEU A 84 0.56 -14.84 -2.86
CA LEU A 84 -0.06 -16.18 -3.01
C LEU A 84 0.94 -17.27 -3.39
N ALA A 85 1.95 -16.99 -4.22
CA ALA A 85 2.94 -17.99 -4.62
C ALA A 85 4.04 -18.16 -3.58
N GLN A 86 4.49 -17.07 -2.94
CA GLN A 86 5.52 -17.12 -1.90
C GLN A 86 4.96 -17.39 -0.51
N ALA A 87 3.76 -16.89 -0.19
CA ALA A 87 3.14 -17.07 1.13
C ALA A 87 2.80 -18.53 1.49
N THR A 88 2.84 -19.43 0.51
CA THR A 88 2.53 -20.86 0.66
C THR A 88 3.74 -21.76 0.50
N ARG A 89 4.94 -21.23 0.31
CA ARG A 89 6.16 -22.00 0.09
C ARG A 89 7.00 -22.06 1.37
N VAL A 90 7.42 -23.25 1.75
CA VAL A 90 8.40 -23.49 2.81
C VAL A 90 9.48 -24.40 2.24
N VAL A 91 10.74 -24.06 2.45
CA VAL A 91 11.89 -24.87 2.03
C VAL A 91 12.64 -25.31 3.27
N VAL A 92 13.00 -26.59 3.31
CA VAL A 92 13.84 -27.15 4.35
C VAL A 92 15.13 -27.63 3.73
N GLU A 93 16.26 -27.15 4.23
CA GLU A 93 17.59 -27.47 3.80
C GLU A 93 18.43 -27.95 4.99
N PRO A 94 19.50 -28.71 4.78
CA PRO A 94 20.48 -28.96 5.83
C PRO A 94 21.06 -27.63 6.34
N GLY A 95 21.18 -27.49 7.65
CA GLY A 95 21.89 -26.36 8.24
C GLY A 95 23.40 -26.49 8.07
N ASP A 96 24.10 -25.38 8.23
CA ASP A 96 25.57 -25.35 8.16
C ASP A 96 26.20 -25.92 9.44
N LYS A 97 27.16 -26.83 9.29
CA LYS A 97 27.89 -27.41 10.40
C LYS A 97 28.87 -26.39 10.98
N ASN A 98 28.69 -26.05 12.26
CA ASN A 98 29.56 -25.10 12.96
C ASN A 98 29.69 -23.70 12.32
N GLY A 99 28.70 -23.26 11.49
CA GLY A 99 28.76 -21.99 10.79
C GLY A 99 29.74 -21.94 9.63
N GLN A 100 30.23 -23.10 9.16
CA GLN A 100 31.03 -23.20 7.94
C GLN A 100 30.09 -23.50 6.76
N GLU A 101 30.00 -22.55 5.84
CA GLU A 101 29.25 -22.73 4.59
C GLU A 101 29.85 -23.90 3.78
N GLY A 102 28.98 -24.85 3.40
CA GLY A 102 29.33 -25.95 2.52
C GLY A 102 29.48 -27.32 3.19
N GLU A 103 29.48 -27.42 4.53
CA GLU A 103 29.43 -28.71 5.23
C GLU A 103 28.08 -28.87 5.93
N ALA A 104 27.24 -29.79 5.42
CA ALA A 104 25.90 -30.02 5.96
C ALA A 104 25.94 -30.56 7.39
N ALA A 105 25.14 -30.00 8.29
CA ALA A 105 25.04 -30.46 9.67
C ALA A 105 24.28 -31.79 9.80
N ALA A 106 23.37 -32.10 8.84
CA ALA A 106 22.61 -33.34 8.77
C ALA A 106 22.22 -33.68 7.34
N GLU A 107 22.06 -34.97 7.04
CA GLU A 107 21.47 -35.39 5.78
C GLU A 107 19.94 -35.42 5.91
N LEU A 108 19.25 -34.95 4.84
CA LEU A 108 17.80 -35.05 4.78
C LEU A 108 17.37 -36.49 4.49
N PRO A 109 16.45 -37.07 5.25
CA PRO A 109 15.99 -38.43 5.01
C PRO A 109 15.08 -38.50 3.80
N TRP A 110 15.17 -39.63 3.06
CA TRP A 110 14.37 -39.87 1.85
C TRP A 110 12.87 -40.00 2.12
N ASP A 111 12.48 -40.39 3.33
CA ASP A 111 11.09 -40.51 3.77
C ASP A 111 10.53 -39.18 4.33
N ALA A 112 11.29 -38.09 4.25
CA ALA A 112 10.85 -36.79 4.70
C ALA A 112 9.53 -36.30 4.04
N PRO A 113 9.29 -36.48 2.74
CA PRO A 113 8.00 -36.15 2.13
C PRO A 113 6.83 -36.86 2.80
N ASP A 114 6.96 -38.17 3.08
CA ASP A 114 5.89 -38.96 3.69
C ASP A 114 5.60 -38.48 5.13
N ARG A 115 6.62 -38.07 5.89
CA ARG A 115 6.46 -37.52 7.24
C ARG A 115 5.78 -36.17 7.23
N LEU A 116 6.02 -35.34 6.21
CA LEU A 116 5.49 -34.01 6.08
C LEU A 116 4.07 -33.98 5.52
N ASP A 117 3.72 -34.90 4.61
CA ASP A 117 2.41 -34.98 3.99
C ASP A 117 1.27 -35.20 5.00
N HIS A 118 1.59 -35.77 6.16
CA HIS A 118 0.64 -35.95 7.26
C HIS A 118 0.39 -34.68 8.12
N LEU A 119 1.15 -33.60 7.90
CA LEU A 119 0.95 -32.37 8.64
C LEU A 119 -0.24 -31.57 8.10
N ASN A 120 -1.13 -31.18 9.00
CA ASN A 120 -2.30 -30.40 8.61
C ASN A 120 -1.88 -29.02 8.09
N GLY A 121 -2.24 -28.73 6.84
CA GLY A 121 -1.87 -27.49 6.16
C GLY A 121 -0.73 -27.65 5.14
N VAL A 122 -0.25 -28.88 4.91
CA VAL A 122 0.62 -29.24 3.80
C VAL A 122 -0.26 -29.67 2.62
N ASP A 123 -0.04 -29.08 1.46
CA ASP A 123 -0.78 -29.37 0.23
C ASP A 123 0.02 -30.25 -0.73
N ALA A 124 1.35 -30.12 -0.74
CA ALA A 124 2.26 -30.96 -1.53
C ALA A 124 3.69 -30.87 -0.98
N VAL A 125 4.45 -31.94 -1.12
CA VAL A 125 5.86 -32.02 -0.71
C VAL A 125 6.66 -32.67 -1.81
N GLY A 126 7.87 -32.16 -2.06
CA GLY A 126 8.81 -32.79 -2.97
C GLY A 126 10.24 -32.55 -2.56
N THR A 127 11.13 -33.45 -2.98
CA THR A 127 12.57 -33.31 -2.80
C THR A 127 13.22 -32.78 -4.06
N VAL A 128 14.30 -32.03 -3.92
CA VAL A 128 15.12 -31.57 -5.03
C VAL A 128 16.59 -31.63 -4.64
N SER A 129 17.44 -32.00 -5.61
CA SER A 129 18.88 -32.04 -5.44
C SER A 129 19.56 -31.60 -6.72
N THR A 130 20.68 -30.91 -6.61
CA THR A 130 21.58 -30.63 -7.73
C THR A 130 22.57 -31.80 -7.90
N LEU A 131 22.71 -32.31 -9.09
CA LEU A 131 23.60 -33.39 -9.35
C LEU A 131 24.96 -32.90 -9.84
N ASP A 132 26.02 -33.40 -9.22
CA ASP A 132 27.37 -33.20 -9.76
C ASP A 132 27.57 -34.21 -10.88
N VAL A 133 27.45 -33.76 -12.12
CA VAL A 133 27.70 -34.55 -13.33
C VAL A 133 29.16 -34.39 -13.81
N GLY A 134 30.02 -33.76 -13.02
CA GLY A 134 31.43 -33.54 -13.36
C GLY A 134 31.59 -32.67 -14.60
N SER A 135 32.35 -33.15 -15.55
CA SER A 135 32.56 -32.48 -16.86
C SER A 135 31.56 -32.87 -17.92
N ASP A 136 30.57 -33.71 -17.61
CA ASP A 136 29.60 -34.17 -18.58
C ASP A 136 28.72 -33.02 -19.09
N LEU A 137 28.70 -32.93 -20.41
CA LEU A 137 27.83 -31.95 -21.08
C LEU A 137 26.51 -32.61 -21.45
N VAL A 138 25.47 -31.79 -21.47
CA VAL A 138 24.14 -32.22 -21.89
C VAL A 138 23.97 -31.93 -23.38
N SER A 139 23.62 -32.99 -24.17
CA SER A 139 23.44 -32.86 -25.60
C SER A 139 22.13 -33.50 -26.09
N SER A 140 21.56 -32.98 -27.16
CA SER A 140 20.45 -33.61 -27.88
C SER A 140 20.89 -34.60 -28.96
N VAL A 141 22.22 -34.81 -29.16
CA VAL A 141 22.80 -35.70 -30.18
C VAL A 141 23.77 -36.66 -29.51
N ALA A 142 23.71 -37.94 -29.90
CA ALA A 142 24.57 -38.99 -29.38
C ALA A 142 26.04 -38.81 -29.83
N GLY A 143 26.98 -39.14 -28.95
CA GLY A 143 28.41 -39.29 -29.30
C GLY A 143 29.16 -37.95 -29.44
N LEU A 144 28.63 -36.84 -29.02
CA LEU A 144 29.34 -35.53 -29.00
C LEU A 144 30.15 -35.36 -27.70
N ASN A 145 31.01 -36.34 -27.40
CA ASN A 145 31.97 -36.24 -26.30
C ASN A 145 33.06 -35.26 -26.69
N GLY A 146 32.89 -33.96 -26.48
CA GLY A 146 34.01 -33.06 -26.63
C GLY A 146 33.81 -31.71 -27.31
N GLY A 147 32.63 -31.11 -27.30
CA GLY A 147 32.60 -29.73 -27.73
C GLY A 147 31.27 -29.08 -28.09
N GLU A 148 30.25 -29.84 -28.44
CA GLU A 148 28.93 -29.29 -28.82
C GLU A 148 27.84 -29.48 -27.78
N GLY A 149 28.11 -30.12 -26.64
CA GLY A 149 27.21 -30.20 -25.50
C GLY A 149 27.03 -28.86 -24.81
N LYS A 150 25.93 -28.70 -24.09
CA LYS A 150 25.62 -27.48 -23.30
C LYS A 150 25.89 -27.76 -21.83
N ALA A 151 26.56 -26.82 -21.18
CA ALA A 151 26.63 -26.82 -19.71
C ALA A 151 25.25 -26.47 -19.18
N LEU A 152 24.47 -27.49 -18.83
CA LEU A 152 23.15 -27.37 -18.22
C LEU A 152 23.19 -28.00 -16.84
N THR A 153 22.48 -27.39 -15.89
CA THR A 153 22.32 -27.95 -14.56
C THR A 153 21.47 -29.22 -14.66
N VAL A 154 21.94 -30.32 -14.07
CA VAL A 154 21.16 -31.56 -13.94
C VAL A 154 20.68 -31.64 -12.50
N MET A 155 19.39 -31.85 -12.32
CA MET A 155 18.76 -31.91 -11.01
C MET A 155 17.94 -33.20 -10.85
N ALA A 156 17.89 -33.69 -9.65
CA ALA A 156 16.98 -34.76 -9.26
C ALA A 156 15.80 -34.24 -8.50
N GLY A 157 14.66 -34.90 -8.65
CA GLY A 157 13.46 -34.53 -7.89
C GLY A 157 12.54 -35.71 -7.64
N SER A 158 11.72 -35.63 -6.60
CA SER A 158 10.61 -36.58 -6.42
C SER A 158 9.41 -36.18 -7.29
N ALA A 159 8.47 -37.11 -7.49
CA ALA A 159 7.25 -36.85 -8.24
C ALA A 159 6.44 -35.68 -7.67
N GLY A 160 6.39 -35.54 -6.35
CA GLY A 160 5.70 -34.46 -5.67
C GLY A 160 6.34 -33.06 -5.80
N LEU A 161 7.57 -32.98 -6.33
CA LEU A 161 8.27 -31.71 -6.54
C LEU A 161 7.47 -30.77 -7.45
N PHE A 162 6.95 -31.27 -8.55
CA PHE A 162 6.24 -30.45 -9.55
C PHE A 162 4.98 -29.82 -8.96
N ASP A 163 4.27 -30.54 -8.10
CA ASP A 163 3.12 -30.01 -7.38
C ASP A 163 3.54 -29.00 -6.32
N ALA A 164 4.63 -29.28 -5.58
CA ALA A 164 5.12 -28.38 -4.55
C ALA A 164 5.53 -27.01 -5.11
N ILE A 165 6.18 -26.97 -6.28
CA ILE A 165 6.63 -25.75 -6.96
C ILE A 165 5.62 -25.19 -7.96
N ARG A 166 4.40 -25.74 -8.03
CA ARG A 166 3.36 -25.35 -9.00
C ARG A 166 3.89 -25.28 -10.43
N ALA A 167 4.60 -26.33 -10.84
CA ALA A 167 5.13 -26.44 -12.20
C ALA A 167 3.99 -26.54 -13.21
N VAL A 168 4.11 -25.84 -14.33
CA VAL A 168 3.19 -25.91 -15.46
C VAL A 168 3.93 -26.51 -16.65
N LEU A 169 3.32 -27.51 -17.31
CA LEU A 169 3.87 -28.10 -18.51
C LEU A 169 3.50 -27.32 -19.77
N LYS A 170 4.46 -27.11 -20.65
CA LYS A 170 4.23 -26.66 -22.02
C LYS A 170 3.73 -27.84 -22.88
N THR A 171 4.31 -29.02 -22.70
CA THR A 171 3.97 -30.24 -23.44
C THR A 171 4.46 -31.50 -22.69
N GLY A 172 3.82 -32.63 -22.92
CA GLY A 172 4.21 -33.90 -22.30
C GLY A 172 3.56 -34.17 -20.95
N LYS A 173 4.28 -34.87 -20.09
CA LYS A 173 3.85 -35.26 -18.73
C LYS A 173 4.99 -35.16 -17.73
N PHE A 174 4.65 -35.08 -16.45
CA PHE A 174 5.61 -35.27 -15.37
C PHE A 174 5.94 -36.76 -15.17
N PHE A 175 7.11 -37.05 -14.60
CA PHE A 175 7.34 -38.35 -14.06
C PHE A 175 6.58 -38.57 -12.75
N ASP A 176 6.20 -39.78 -12.49
CA ASP A 176 5.45 -40.19 -11.29
C ASP A 176 6.30 -41.07 -10.35
N ALA A 177 5.70 -41.46 -9.22
CA ALA A 177 6.36 -42.37 -8.28
C ALA A 177 6.78 -43.72 -8.87
N GLY A 178 6.08 -44.16 -9.91
CA GLY A 178 6.46 -45.42 -10.64
C GLY A 178 7.77 -45.28 -11.41
N HIS A 179 7.97 -44.14 -12.07
CA HIS A 179 9.25 -43.86 -12.75
C HIS A 179 10.40 -43.73 -11.74
N ASP A 180 10.09 -43.11 -10.57
CA ASP A 180 11.07 -42.93 -9.48
C ASP A 180 11.48 -44.28 -8.87
N GLN A 181 10.53 -45.14 -8.56
CA GLN A 181 10.78 -46.46 -7.96
C GLN A 181 11.56 -47.41 -8.91
N ARG A 182 11.28 -47.37 -10.21
CA ARG A 182 11.97 -48.21 -11.21
C ARG A 182 13.33 -47.65 -11.62
N GLY A 183 13.63 -46.38 -11.30
CA GLY A 183 14.82 -45.71 -11.78
C GLY A 183 14.81 -45.51 -13.31
N ASP A 184 13.61 -45.20 -13.87
CA ASP A 184 13.44 -45.06 -15.31
C ASP A 184 14.30 -43.90 -15.84
N LYS A 185 15.02 -44.14 -16.97
CA LYS A 185 15.83 -43.08 -17.62
C LYS A 185 14.96 -42.09 -18.38
N VAL A 186 14.18 -41.33 -17.63
CA VAL A 186 13.30 -40.25 -18.14
C VAL A 186 13.68 -38.91 -17.54
N VAL A 187 13.43 -37.83 -18.29
CA VAL A 187 13.70 -36.46 -17.82
C VAL A 187 12.58 -35.51 -18.22
N VAL A 188 12.42 -34.45 -17.41
CA VAL A 188 11.63 -33.29 -17.73
C VAL A 188 12.60 -32.12 -17.92
N LEU A 189 12.44 -31.39 -19.01
CA LEU A 189 13.29 -30.24 -19.32
C LEU A 189 12.66 -28.95 -18.79
N GLY A 190 13.48 -28.09 -18.19
CA GLY A 190 13.13 -26.71 -17.97
C GLY A 190 12.93 -25.98 -19.31
N LYS A 191 12.18 -24.87 -19.28
CA LYS A 191 11.86 -24.11 -20.49
C LYS A 191 13.11 -23.68 -21.26
N HIS A 192 14.05 -23.05 -20.61
CA HIS A 192 15.28 -22.57 -21.23
C HIS A 192 16.24 -23.70 -21.58
N ALA A 193 16.26 -24.79 -20.78
CA ALA A 193 17.02 -25.99 -21.12
C ALA A 193 16.53 -26.59 -22.42
N ALA A 194 15.22 -26.73 -22.62
CA ALA A 194 14.60 -27.21 -23.83
C ALA A 194 14.93 -26.32 -25.06
N GLU A 195 14.87 -25.01 -24.90
CA GLU A 195 15.23 -24.03 -25.94
C GLU A 195 16.71 -24.14 -26.32
N ARG A 196 17.61 -24.28 -25.35
CA ARG A 196 19.06 -24.43 -25.57
C ARG A 196 19.42 -25.72 -26.25
N LEU A 197 18.66 -26.82 -26.01
CA LEU A 197 18.84 -28.15 -26.65
C LEU A 197 18.09 -28.25 -27.98
N GLY A 198 17.28 -27.25 -28.36
CA GLY A 198 16.47 -27.28 -29.57
C GLY A 198 15.29 -28.25 -29.53
N ILE A 199 14.88 -28.71 -28.33
CA ILE A 199 13.79 -29.67 -28.13
C ILE A 199 12.51 -28.94 -27.79
N ASN A 200 11.56 -28.86 -28.72
CA ASN A 200 10.31 -28.13 -28.57
C ASN A 200 9.07 -29.01 -28.39
N ARG A 201 9.20 -30.31 -28.62
CA ARG A 201 8.12 -31.34 -28.65
C ARG A 201 8.60 -32.64 -28.01
N VAL A 202 7.68 -33.38 -27.41
CA VAL A 202 7.96 -34.69 -26.78
C VAL A 202 7.30 -35.87 -27.48
N ASP A 203 6.44 -35.60 -28.47
CA ASP A 203 5.66 -36.65 -29.18
C ASP A 203 6.55 -37.69 -29.88
N SER A 204 7.72 -37.26 -30.36
CA SER A 204 8.72 -38.15 -31.00
C SER A 204 9.64 -38.84 -30.00
N GLN A 205 9.38 -38.71 -28.70
CA GLN A 205 10.21 -39.23 -27.62
C GLN A 205 11.71 -38.86 -27.78
N PRO A 206 12.04 -37.58 -27.88
CA PRO A 206 13.42 -37.16 -28.05
C PRO A 206 14.26 -37.62 -26.87
N ALA A 207 15.53 -37.96 -27.13
CA ALA A 207 16.48 -38.27 -26.08
C ALA A 207 17.43 -37.12 -25.82
N VAL A 208 17.85 -37.01 -24.56
CA VAL A 208 18.93 -36.14 -24.11
C VAL A 208 20.05 -37.02 -23.57
N PHE A 209 21.27 -36.71 -23.92
CA PHE A 209 22.46 -37.40 -23.48
C PHE A 209 23.15 -36.58 -22.39
N ILE A 210 23.46 -37.22 -21.29
CA ILE A 210 24.28 -36.69 -20.22
C ILE A 210 25.51 -37.58 -20.13
N GLY A 211 26.66 -37.08 -20.61
CA GLY A 211 27.79 -37.95 -20.92
C GLY A 211 27.41 -38.98 -21.99
N ASP A 212 27.64 -40.25 -21.66
CA ASP A 212 27.31 -41.38 -22.57
C ASP A 212 25.91 -41.97 -22.35
N GLU A 213 25.18 -41.50 -21.36
CA GLU A 213 23.89 -42.04 -20.97
C GLU A 213 22.71 -41.30 -21.63
N ALA A 214 21.78 -42.06 -22.22
CA ALA A 214 20.59 -41.52 -22.87
C ALA A 214 19.39 -41.50 -21.93
N TYR A 215 18.69 -40.38 -21.91
CA TYR A 215 17.46 -40.15 -21.13
C TYR A 215 16.33 -39.69 -22.06
N THR A 216 15.16 -40.31 -21.93
CA THR A 216 13.99 -39.93 -22.74
C THR A 216 13.32 -38.69 -22.16
N VAL A 217 13.12 -37.67 -22.99
CA VAL A 217 12.40 -36.46 -22.59
C VAL A 217 10.90 -36.73 -22.64
N ILE A 218 10.22 -36.66 -21.47
CA ILE A 218 8.79 -36.95 -21.36
C ILE A 218 7.96 -35.68 -21.13
N GLY A 219 8.59 -34.55 -20.75
CA GLY A 219 7.90 -33.29 -20.51
C GLY A 219 8.82 -32.08 -20.67
N ILE A 220 8.22 -30.94 -20.99
CA ILE A 220 8.89 -29.63 -21.05
C ILE A 220 8.07 -28.65 -20.19
N LEU A 221 8.74 -27.97 -19.27
CA LEU A 221 8.13 -26.97 -18.42
C LEU A 221 7.83 -25.66 -19.20
N ASP A 222 6.74 -25.00 -18.88
CA ASP A 222 6.46 -23.63 -19.30
C ASP A 222 6.85 -22.63 -18.22
N SER A 223 6.49 -22.93 -16.98
CA SER A 223 6.79 -22.07 -15.83
C SER A 223 6.88 -22.86 -14.52
N VAL A 224 7.61 -22.32 -13.57
CA VAL A 224 7.72 -22.83 -12.20
C VAL A 224 7.60 -21.66 -11.22
N SER A 225 7.07 -21.93 -10.03
CA SER A 225 6.96 -20.96 -8.95
C SER A 225 7.99 -21.28 -7.86
N GLY A 226 8.87 -20.34 -7.58
CA GLY A 226 9.76 -20.43 -6.42
C GLY A 226 11.19 -20.92 -6.69
N ARG A 227 11.43 -21.84 -7.65
CA ARG A 227 12.76 -22.32 -8.05
C ARG A 227 13.04 -22.02 -9.52
N ALA A 228 13.44 -20.79 -9.79
CA ALA A 228 13.69 -20.32 -11.15
C ALA A 228 14.80 -21.14 -11.86
N GLU A 229 15.75 -21.69 -11.11
CA GLU A 229 16.83 -22.54 -11.61
C GLU A 229 16.34 -23.78 -12.37
N LEU A 230 15.17 -24.31 -12.04
CA LEU A 230 14.58 -25.44 -12.74
C LEU A 230 14.19 -25.12 -14.20
N ASN A 231 14.05 -23.85 -14.56
CA ASN A 231 13.84 -23.46 -15.95
C ASN A 231 15.07 -23.72 -16.84
N ASP A 232 16.26 -23.73 -16.25
CA ASP A 232 17.53 -23.96 -16.94
C ASP A 232 18.06 -25.39 -16.74
N ALA A 233 17.31 -26.27 -16.05
CA ALA A 233 17.75 -27.56 -15.62
C ALA A 233 17.15 -28.71 -16.45
N VAL A 234 17.86 -29.84 -16.44
CA VAL A 234 17.36 -31.16 -16.81
C VAL A 234 16.99 -31.90 -15.53
N ILE A 235 15.73 -32.30 -15.38
CA ILE A 235 15.20 -32.83 -14.12
C ILE A 235 14.92 -34.32 -14.29
N MET A 236 15.55 -35.16 -13.47
CA MET A 236 15.34 -36.62 -13.47
C MET A 236 14.71 -37.11 -12.16
N PRO A 237 14.10 -38.31 -12.14
CA PRO A 237 13.62 -38.94 -10.91
C PRO A 237 14.76 -39.21 -9.92
N ASN A 238 14.49 -39.12 -8.62
CA ASN A 238 15.47 -39.43 -7.56
C ASN A 238 16.05 -40.86 -7.69
N GLY A 239 15.20 -41.86 -8.04
CA GLY A 239 15.64 -43.24 -8.23
C GLY A 239 16.68 -43.39 -9.33
N THR A 240 16.49 -42.66 -10.43
CA THR A 240 17.46 -42.60 -11.53
C THR A 240 18.77 -41.96 -11.07
N ALA A 241 18.66 -40.83 -10.32
CA ALA A 241 19.83 -40.12 -9.79
C ALA A 241 20.61 -40.96 -8.76
N LYS A 242 19.93 -41.72 -7.90
CA LYS A 242 20.56 -42.66 -6.97
C LYS A 242 21.34 -43.72 -7.68
N ALA A 243 20.77 -44.30 -8.75
CA ALA A 243 21.40 -45.36 -9.51
C ALA A 243 22.60 -44.84 -10.34
N ALA A 244 22.45 -43.73 -11.04
CA ALA A 244 23.45 -43.19 -11.96
C ALA A 244 24.55 -42.37 -11.27
N TYR A 245 24.17 -41.51 -10.31
CA TYR A 245 25.06 -40.50 -9.70
C TYR A 245 25.30 -40.74 -8.21
N LYS A 246 24.82 -41.88 -7.64
CA LYS A 246 25.01 -42.26 -6.23
C LYS A 246 24.55 -41.19 -5.25
N LEU A 247 23.46 -40.49 -5.58
CA LEU A 247 22.86 -39.43 -4.73
C LEU A 247 22.50 -40.00 -3.36
N LYS A 248 23.11 -39.48 -2.30
CA LYS A 248 22.99 -40.03 -0.94
C LYS A 248 21.76 -39.52 -0.21
N ALA A 249 21.49 -38.22 -0.34
CA ALA A 249 20.39 -37.53 0.35
C ALA A 249 19.84 -36.41 -0.53
N PRO A 250 18.63 -35.96 -0.33
CA PRO A 250 18.13 -34.73 -0.95
C PRO A 250 18.88 -33.48 -0.44
N ASP A 251 19.07 -32.49 -1.32
CA ASP A 251 19.64 -31.18 -0.91
C ASP A 251 18.60 -30.29 -0.25
N ALA A 252 17.36 -30.37 -0.72
CA ALA A 252 16.27 -29.55 -0.16
C ALA A 252 14.91 -30.27 -0.29
N ILE A 253 14.00 -29.88 0.60
CA ILE A 253 12.60 -30.28 0.57
C ILE A 253 11.75 -29.05 0.32
N GLU A 254 10.98 -29.08 -0.77
CA GLU A 254 10.00 -28.07 -1.13
C GLU A 254 8.63 -28.46 -0.59
N ILE A 255 8.03 -27.57 0.17
CA ILE A 255 6.73 -27.77 0.78
C ILE A 255 5.79 -26.68 0.30
N ARG A 256 4.67 -27.07 -0.31
CA ARG A 256 3.56 -26.18 -0.56
C ARG A 256 2.56 -26.33 0.57
N THR A 257 2.16 -25.19 1.14
CA THR A 257 1.21 -25.15 2.24
C THR A 257 -0.07 -24.44 1.83
N SER A 258 -1.14 -24.71 2.54
CA SER A 258 -2.36 -23.92 2.49
C SER A 258 -2.07 -22.47 2.93
N VAL A 259 -2.90 -21.52 2.45
CA VAL A 259 -2.73 -20.09 2.76
C VAL A 259 -2.81 -19.86 4.27
N GLY A 260 -1.77 -19.25 4.84
CA GLY A 260 -1.67 -18.97 6.27
C GLY A 260 -1.01 -20.08 7.10
N ALA A 261 -0.79 -21.29 6.55
CA ALA A 261 -0.17 -22.41 7.28
C ALA A 261 1.36 -22.37 7.26
N ALA A 262 2.00 -21.62 6.36
CA ALA A 262 3.45 -21.67 6.13
C ALA A 262 4.28 -21.46 7.42
N GLN A 263 3.91 -20.52 8.28
CA GLN A 263 4.63 -20.27 9.54
C GLN A 263 4.48 -21.43 10.55
N LEU A 264 3.31 -22.05 10.59
CA LEU A 264 3.07 -23.21 11.43
C LEU A 264 3.91 -24.40 10.95
N ILE A 265 3.86 -24.68 9.65
CA ILE A 265 4.62 -25.75 9.01
C ILE A 265 6.12 -25.50 9.13
N ALA A 266 6.61 -24.27 8.95
CA ALA A 266 8.01 -23.92 9.18
C ALA A 266 8.50 -24.26 10.58
N GLY A 267 7.65 -24.14 11.59
CA GLY A 267 7.95 -24.54 12.99
C GLY A 267 7.82 -26.04 13.27
N GLN A 268 7.03 -26.77 12.49
CA GLN A 268 6.75 -28.18 12.67
C GLN A 268 7.65 -29.09 11.79
N ALA A 269 7.98 -28.65 10.57
CA ALA A 269 8.72 -29.43 9.61
C ALA A 269 10.08 -29.94 10.13
N PRO A 270 10.93 -29.13 10.77
CA PRO A 270 12.19 -29.63 11.32
C PRO A 270 12.00 -30.73 12.36
N LYS A 271 10.95 -30.63 13.18
CA LYS A 271 10.64 -31.61 14.22
C LYS A 271 10.10 -32.91 13.63
N ALA A 272 9.38 -32.85 12.52
CA ALA A 272 8.89 -34.01 11.81
C ALA A 272 10.03 -34.75 11.06
N ILE A 273 10.97 -34.00 10.48
CA ILE A 273 12.09 -34.54 9.70
C ILE A 273 13.19 -35.07 10.62
N ALA A 274 13.64 -34.25 11.59
CA ALA A 274 14.74 -34.54 12.51
C ALA A 274 14.28 -34.36 13.97
N PRO A 275 13.49 -35.29 14.54
CA PRO A 275 12.93 -35.12 15.89
C PRO A 275 13.98 -35.04 16.99
N ASN A 276 15.15 -35.68 16.80
CA ASN A 276 16.22 -35.69 17.78
C ASN A 276 17.04 -34.40 17.81
N ASP A 277 17.20 -33.74 16.67
CA ASP A 277 17.93 -32.47 16.56
C ASP A 277 17.36 -31.59 15.43
N PRO A 278 16.23 -30.93 15.68
CA PRO A 278 15.61 -30.04 14.69
C PRO A 278 16.47 -28.82 14.30
N SER A 279 17.45 -28.46 15.11
CA SER A 279 18.31 -27.30 14.88
C SER A 279 19.34 -27.48 13.79
N THR A 280 19.58 -28.74 13.36
CA THR A 280 20.45 -29.07 12.25
C THR A 280 19.86 -28.74 10.87
N LEU A 281 18.59 -28.34 10.85
CA LEU A 281 17.87 -27.99 9.63
C LEU A 281 17.61 -26.48 9.55
N LYS A 282 17.85 -25.92 8.39
CA LYS A 282 17.50 -24.53 8.04
C LYS A 282 16.15 -24.51 7.36
N VAL A 283 15.26 -23.65 7.81
CA VAL A 283 13.95 -23.49 7.19
C VAL A 283 13.85 -22.09 6.62
N ASP A 284 13.66 -22.03 5.31
CA ASP A 284 13.26 -20.80 4.64
C ASP A 284 11.75 -20.78 4.49
N SER A 285 11.14 -19.79 5.07
CA SER A 285 9.69 -19.59 5.03
C SER A 285 9.38 -18.13 4.74
N PRO A 286 8.22 -17.82 4.16
CA PRO A 286 7.84 -16.45 3.93
C PRO A 286 7.99 -15.65 5.22
N PRO A 287 8.55 -14.44 5.16
CA PRO A 287 8.63 -13.57 6.35
C PRO A 287 7.22 -13.38 6.90
N LYS A 288 7.09 -13.34 8.23
CA LYS A 288 5.79 -13.08 8.90
C LYS A 288 5.12 -11.93 8.18
N GLN A 289 3.93 -12.20 7.62
CA GLN A 289 3.15 -11.21 6.89
C GLN A 289 3.12 -9.91 7.70
N GLY A 290 3.81 -8.89 7.24
CA GLY A 290 3.86 -7.59 7.91
C GLY A 290 5.23 -6.94 8.08
N ALA A 291 6.35 -7.64 8.09
CA ALA A 291 7.65 -7.01 8.33
C ALA A 291 8.21 -6.30 7.06
N VAL A 292 8.27 -7.00 5.95
CA VAL A 292 8.74 -6.41 4.66
C VAL A 292 7.67 -5.46 4.09
N ARG A 293 6.40 -5.85 4.19
CA ARG A 293 5.27 -5.01 3.80
C ARG A 293 5.25 -3.68 4.55
N LYS A 294 5.44 -3.69 5.89
CA LYS A 294 5.49 -2.47 6.70
C LYS A 294 6.64 -1.55 6.32
N GLY A 295 7.80 -2.07 5.91
CA GLY A 295 8.93 -1.26 5.47
C GLY A 295 8.62 -0.51 4.17
N VAL A 296 8.23 -1.24 3.12
CA VAL A 296 7.91 -0.65 1.80
C VAL A 296 6.67 0.24 1.87
N GLU A 297 5.61 -0.17 2.57
CA GLU A 297 4.42 0.66 2.80
C GLU A 297 4.77 1.93 3.59
N GLY A 298 5.69 1.84 4.56
CA GLY A 298 6.16 2.99 5.34
C GLY A 298 6.86 4.04 4.49
N ASP A 299 7.80 3.62 3.65
CA ASP A 299 8.59 4.51 2.79
C ASP A 299 7.72 5.16 1.70
N LEU A 300 6.86 4.38 1.04
CA LEU A 300 5.91 4.90 0.06
C LEU A 300 4.91 5.88 0.70
N ASN A 301 4.39 5.55 1.88
CA ASN A 301 3.46 6.40 2.60
C ASN A 301 4.12 7.73 3.01
N ALA A 302 5.39 7.70 3.42
CA ALA A 302 6.17 8.90 3.72
C ALA A 302 6.33 9.80 2.48
N LEU A 303 6.62 9.24 1.31
CA LEU A 303 6.70 9.98 0.05
C LEU A 303 5.35 10.61 -0.34
N PHE A 304 4.26 9.84 -0.24
CA PHE A 304 2.92 10.35 -0.56
C PHE A 304 2.46 11.42 0.43
N LEU A 305 2.78 11.29 1.72
CA LEU A 305 2.52 12.31 2.73
C LEU A 305 3.32 13.59 2.44
N LEU A 306 4.57 13.47 2.01
CA LEU A 306 5.39 14.62 1.63
C LEU A 306 4.78 15.37 0.43
N LEU A 307 4.41 14.64 -0.63
CA LEU A 307 3.74 15.23 -1.79
C LEU A 307 2.41 15.89 -1.41
N GLY A 308 1.62 15.23 -0.56
CA GLY A 308 0.38 15.77 -0.03
C GLY A 308 0.59 17.02 0.81
N ALA A 309 1.64 17.06 1.65
CA ALA A 309 1.99 18.22 2.43
C ALA A 309 2.36 19.44 1.54
N VAL A 310 3.13 19.21 0.47
CA VAL A 310 3.44 20.27 -0.51
C VAL A 310 2.16 20.77 -1.18
N ALA A 311 1.27 19.89 -1.60
CA ALA A 311 -0.02 20.27 -2.20
C ALA A 311 -0.89 21.08 -1.24
N LEU A 312 -0.92 20.69 0.04
CA LEU A 312 -1.64 21.40 1.09
C LEU A 312 -1.02 22.78 1.39
N LEU A 313 0.30 22.92 1.34
CA LEU A 313 0.96 24.23 1.47
C LEU A 313 0.55 25.18 0.35
N VAL A 314 0.51 24.69 -0.90
CA VAL A 314 0.05 25.48 -2.05
C VAL A 314 -1.42 25.90 -1.87
N GLY A 315 -2.28 24.96 -1.44
CA GLY A 315 -3.68 25.25 -1.11
C GLY A 315 -3.83 26.28 0.01
N GLY A 316 -3.04 26.18 1.07
CA GLY A 316 -3.00 27.12 2.18
C GLY A 316 -2.56 28.52 1.77
N LEU A 317 -1.54 28.64 0.91
CA LEU A 317 -1.12 29.92 0.32
C LEU A 317 -2.27 30.56 -0.49
N GLY A 318 -3.05 29.75 -1.21
CA GLY A 318 -4.26 30.21 -1.91
C GLY A 318 -5.28 30.85 -0.95
N ILE A 319 -5.59 30.18 0.18
CA ILE A 319 -6.48 30.73 1.22
C ILE A 319 -5.92 32.05 1.76
N ALA A 320 -4.63 32.06 2.16
CA ALA A 320 -4.00 33.24 2.72
C ALA A 320 -4.05 34.45 1.77
N ASN A 321 -3.74 34.26 0.50
CA ASN A 321 -3.72 35.29 -0.52
C ASN A 321 -5.12 35.89 -0.75
N VAL A 322 -6.13 35.02 -0.92
CA VAL A 322 -7.50 35.47 -1.18
C VAL A 322 -8.14 36.10 0.07
N THR A 323 -7.85 35.54 1.26
CA THR A 323 -8.32 36.17 2.51
C THR A 323 -7.67 37.55 2.73
N LEU A 324 -6.37 37.69 2.39
CA LEU A 324 -5.69 38.97 2.45
C LEU A 324 -6.31 39.99 1.49
N LEU A 325 -6.62 39.58 0.27
CA LEU A 325 -7.33 40.46 -0.68
C LEU A 325 -8.72 40.88 -0.14
N SER A 326 -9.42 39.92 0.52
CA SER A 326 -10.68 40.19 1.20
C SER A 326 -10.56 41.29 2.26
N VAL A 327 -9.51 41.25 3.06
CA VAL A 327 -9.23 42.28 4.07
C VAL A 327 -8.99 43.64 3.41
N LEU A 328 -8.22 43.64 2.31
CA LEU A 328 -7.90 44.91 1.61
C LEU A 328 -9.14 45.57 1.00
N GLU A 329 -10.05 44.78 0.41
CA GLU A 329 -11.30 45.30 -0.16
C GLU A 329 -12.29 45.79 0.90
N ARG A 330 -12.21 45.29 2.13
CA ARG A 330 -13.13 45.60 3.23
C ARG A 330 -12.52 46.57 4.27
N ILE A 331 -11.41 47.27 3.95
CA ILE A 331 -10.71 48.18 4.89
C ILE A 331 -11.66 49.23 5.46
N GLY A 332 -12.52 49.87 4.66
CA GLY A 332 -13.47 50.86 5.08
C GLY A 332 -14.52 50.32 6.07
N GLU A 333 -15.06 49.13 5.78
CA GLU A 333 -16.01 48.42 6.64
C GLU A 333 -15.39 48.03 7.99
N ILE A 334 -14.16 47.48 7.96
CA ILE A 334 -13.40 47.14 9.17
C ILE A 334 -13.10 48.42 10.00
N GLY A 335 -12.71 49.51 9.32
CA GLY A 335 -12.45 50.80 9.94
C GLY A 335 -13.68 51.35 10.66
N LEU A 336 -14.85 51.28 10.01
CA LEU A 336 -16.13 51.74 10.61
C LEU A 336 -16.50 50.91 11.85
N ARG A 337 -16.43 49.58 11.77
CA ARG A 337 -16.68 48.67 12.90
C ARG A 337 -15.75 48.99 14.08
N ARG A 338 -14.48 49.23 13.78
CA ARG A 338 -13.47 49.63 14.77
C ARG A 338 -13.76 51.01 15.41
N ALA A 339 -14.22 51.95 14.62
CA ALA A 339 -14.63 53.29 15.11
C ALA A 339 -15.84 53.21 16.03
N LEU A 340 -16.78 52.29 15.74
CA LEU A 340 -17.95 52.00 16.59
C LEU A 340 -17.62 51.16 17.85
N GLY A 341 -16.34 50.85 18.11
CA GLY A 341 -15.87 50.16 19.31
C GLY A 341 -15.64 48.66 19.22
N ALA A 342 -15.65 48.04 18.01
CA ALA A 342 -15.33 46.65 17.87
C ALA A 342 -13.89 46.33 18.32
N ALA A 343 -13.73 45.34 19.20
CA ALA A 343 -12.42 44.92 19.68
C ALA A 343 -11.62 44.22 18.57
N ARG A 344 -10.29 44.38 18.57
CA ARG A 344 -9.37 43.71 17.59
C ARG A 344 -9.59 42.20 17.48
N ARG A 345 -9.80 41.54 18.63
CA ARG A 345 -10.06 40.11 18.71
C ARG A 345 -11.32 39.66 17.96
N HIS A 346 -12.36 40.49 17.91
CA HIS A 346 -13.60 40.16 17.21
C HIS A 346 -13.39 40.20 15.70
N ILE A 347 -12.66 41.21 15.19
CA ILE A 347 -12.30 41.28 13.78
C ILE A 347 -11.40 40.09 13.38
N ALA A 348 -10.37 39.77 14.19
CA ALA A 348 -9.50 38.61 13.94
C ALA A 348 -10.30 37.30 13.93
N ALA A 349 -11.18 37.10 14.91
CA ALA A 349 -12.00 35.88 15.01
C ALA A 349 -12.92 35.71 13.78
N GLN A 350 -13.50 36.78 13.28
CA GLN A 350 -14.36 36.76 12.09
C GLN A 350 -13.59 36.21 10.87
N PHE A 351 -12.41 36.74 10.55
CA PHE A 351 -11.61 36.29 9.42
C PHE A 351 -11.02 34.88 9.62
N LEU A 352 -10.68 34.50 10.86
CA LEU A 352 -10.26 33.14 11.19
C LEU A 352 -11.39 32.15 10.95
N VAL A 353 -12.60 32.44 11.43
CA VAL A 353 -13.77 31.56 11.21
C VAL A 353 -14.09 31.42 9.71
N GLU A 354 -14.05 32.54 8.97
CA GLU A 354 -14.24 32.54 7.51
C GLU A 354 -13.21 31.61 6.83
N SER A 355 -11.92 31.72 7.19
CA SER A 355 -10.85 30.88 6.63
C SER A 355 -11.02 29.40 7.01
N VAL A 356 -11.46 29.09 8.23
CA VAL A 356 -11.74 27.71 8.68
C VAL A 356 -12.91 27.11 7.90
N ILE A 357 -13.99 27.89 7.68
CA ILE A 357 -15.14 27.43 6.88
C ILE A 357 -14.71 27.12 5.42
N VAL A 358 -13.94 28.03 4.81
CA VAL A 358 -13.41 27.81 3.46
C VAL A 358 -12.50 26.58 3.41
N GLY A 359 -11.62 26.41 4.39
CA GLY A 359 -10.74 25.26 4.51
C GLY A 359 -11.52 23.95 4.71
N LEU A 360 -12.57 23.96 5.53
CA LEU A 360 -13.45 22.80 5.76
C LEU A 360 -14.23 22.43 4.49
N LEU A 361 -14.82 23.39 3.81
CA LEU A 361 -15.53 23.16 2.54
C LEU A 361 -14.60 22.64 1.45
N GLY A 362 -13.41 23.25 1.33
CA GLY A 362 -12.36 22.79 0.43
C GLY A 362 -11.88 21.37 0.77
N GLY A 363 -11.76 21.07 2.08
CA GLY A 363 -11.44 19.75 2.59
C GLY A 363 -12.48 18.69 2.25
N LEU A 364 -13.77 18.98 2.45
CA LEU A 364 -14.88 18.08 2.12
C LEU A 364 -14.94 17.78 0.60
N LEU A 365 -14.93 18.84 -0.20
CA LEU A 365 -14.97 18.70 -1.67
C LEU A 365 -13.69 18.02 -2.19
N GLY A 366 -12.53 18.39 -1.65
CA GLY A 366 -11.26 17.78 -2.01
C GLY A 366 -11.19 16.30 -1.68
N THR A 367 -11.71 15.92 -0.50
CA THR A 367 -11.83 14.49 -0.12
C THR A 367 -12.73 13.75 -1.11
N ALA A 368 -13.89 14.29 -1.43
CA ALA A 368 -14.82 13.66 -2.38
C ALA A 368 -14.17 13.47 -3.74
N VAL A 369 -13.49 14.49 -4.27
CA VAL A 369 -12.75 14.43 -5.55
C VAL A 369 -11.61 13.41 -5.47
N GLY A 370 -10.80 13.40 -4.39
CA GLY A 370 -9.70 12.46 -4.19
C GLY A 370 -10.18 11.01 -4.13
N VAL A 371 -11.28 10.75 -3.40
CA VAL A 371 -11.91 9.42 -3.34
C VAL A 371 -12.42 8.99 -4.73
N LEU A 372 -13.14 9.88 -5.44
CA LEU A 372 -13.63 9.59 -6.79
C LEU A 372 -12.50 9.30 -7.77
N LEU A 373 -11.39 10.01 -7.69
CA LEU A 373 -10.18 9.74 -8.49
C LEU A 373 -9.59 8.37 -8.17
N THR A 374 -9.45 8.04 -6.88
CA THR A 374 -8.93 6.73 -6.44
C THR A 374 -9.82 5.60 -6.93
N VAL A 375 -11.13 5.70 -6.75
CA VAL A 375 -12.10 4.69 -7.19
C VAL A 375 -12.13 4.59 -8.73
N GLY A 376 -12.15 5.72 -9.44
CA GLY A 376 -12.18 5.76 -10.90
C GLY A 376 -10.95 5.13 -11.54
N VAL A 377 -9.74 5.44 -11.02
CA VAL A 377 -8.50 4.80 -11.50
C VAL A 377 -8.47 3.32 -11.16
N SER A 378 -8.91 2.94 -9.96
CA SER A 378 -8.99 1.53 -9.53
C SER A 378 -9.91 0.74 -10.45
N PHE A 379 -11.08 1.28 -10.76
CA PHE A 379 -12.03 0.64 -11.68
C PHE A 379 -11.45 0.49 -13.10
N ALA A 380 -10.77 1.51 -13.62
CA ALA A 380 -10.14 1.47 -14.94
C ALA A 380 -8.96 0.47 -15.03
N LYS A 381 -8.39 0.09 -13.89
CA LYS A 381 -7.25 -0.85 -13.79
C LYS A 381 -7.65 -2.23 -13.29
N ASP A 382 -8.93 -2.51 -13.04
CA ASP A 382 -9.45 -3.72 -12.39
C ASP A 382 -8.79 -3.97 -11.01
N TRP A 383 -8.52 -2.90 -10.28
CA TRP A 383 -7.94 -2.95 -8.94
C TRP A 383 -9.02 -2.84 -7.88
N THR A 384 -8.83 -3.53 -6.74
CA THR A 384 -9.69 -3.35 -5.57
C THR A 384 -9.28 -2.08 -4.84
N PRO A 385 -10.12 -1.02 -4.79
CA PRO A 385 -9.75 0.23 -4.13
C PRO A 385 -9.60 0.03 -2.62
N ILE A 386 -8.47 0.48 -2.06
CA ILE A 386 -8.21 0.49 -0.63
C ILE A 386 -8.28 1.94 -0.16
N LEU A 387 -9.30 2.25 0.64
CA LEU A 387 -9.52 3.58 1.22
C LEU A 387 -9.40 3.49 2.73
N ASP A 388 -8.47 4.26 3.30
CA ASP A 388 -8.35 4.38 4.75
C ASP A 388 -9.45 5.32 5.28
N ASN A 389 -10.34 4.79 6.12
CA ASN A 389 -11.40 5.57 6.76
C ASN A 389 -10.86 6.75 7.56
N LYS A 390 -9.68 6.62 8.17
CA LYS A 390 -9.04 7.72 8.89
C LYS A 390 -8.66 8.87 7.96
N LEU A 391 -8.19 8.55 6.75
CA LEU A 391 -7.87 9.55 5.74
C LEU A 391 -9.15 10.24 5.22
N ALA A 392 -10.20 9.46 4.93
CA ALA A 392 -11.46 9.99 4.42
C ALA A 392 -12.17 10.95 5.41
N PHE A 393 -12.21 10.59 6.69
CA PHE A 393 -12.81 11.44 7.73
C PHE A 393 -11.85 12.49 8.30
N GLY A 394 -10.55 12.25 8.24
CA GLY A 394 -9.53 13.19 8.74
C GLY A 394 -9.20 14.33 7.78
N SER A 395 -9.27 14.10 6.47
CA SER A 395 -8.89 15.13 5.48
C SER A 395 -9.76 16.39 5.48
N PRO A 396 -11.08 16.38 5.74
CA PRO A 396 -11.84 17.62 5.94
C PRO A 396 -11.35 18.43 7.14
N LEU A 397 -10.98 17.76 8.24
CA LEU A 397 -10.41 18.42 9.43
C LEU A 397 -9.03 19.01 9.13
N LEU A 398 -8.20 18.33 8.34
CA LEU A 398 -6.93 18.88 7.85
C LEU A 398 -7.16 20.17 7.03
N GLY A 399 -8.18 20.18 6.17
CA GLY A 399 -8.59 21.38 5.44
C GLY A 399 -8.94 22.54 6.37
N ALA A 400 -9.70 22.28 7.43
CA ALA A 400 -10.04 23.27 8.44
C ALA A 400 -8.81 23.81 9.20
N VAL A 401 -7.87 22.91 9.57
CA VAL A 401 -6.61 23.29 10.23
C VAL A 401 -5.74 24.15 9.30
N ILE A 402 -5.65 23.82 8.03
CA ILE A 402 -4.92 24.62 7.05
C ILE A 402 -5.59 25.99 6.87
N GLY A 403 -6.93 26.03 6.80
CA GLY A 403 -7.68 27.27 6.77
C GLY A 403 -7.38 28.14 7.99
N LEU A 404 -7.30 27.56 9.17
CA LEU A 404 -6.94 28.26 10.40
C LEU A 404 -5.52 28.85 10.34
N ILE A 405 -4.53 28.03 9.95
CA ILE A 405 -3.13 28.45 9.85
C ILE A 405 -2.97 29.54 8.79
N ALA A 406 -3.48 29.30 7.59
CA ALA A 406 -3.40 30.23 6.47
C ALA A 406 -4.14 31.55 6.72
N GLY A 407 -5.28 31.50 7.44
CA GLY A 407 -6.07 32.65 7.83
C GLY A 407 -5.47 33.50 8.95
N THR A 408 -4.50 32.98 9.71
CA THR A 408 -3.93 33.66 10.88
C THR A 408 -3.26 34.98 10.49
N TYR A 409 -2.43 35.01 9.44
CA TYR A 409 -1.78 36.25 9.00
C TYR A 409 -2.76 37.31 8.47
N PRO A 410 -3.70 37.00 7.56
CA PRO A 410 -4.74 37.99 7.15
C PRO A 410 -5.60 38.47 8.29
N ALA A 411 -6.02 37.58 9.19
CA ALA A 411 -6.82 37.97 10.37
C ALA A 411 -6.08 38.93 11.31
N TRP A 412 -4.80 38.69 11.56
CA TRP A 412 -3.95 39.59 12.32
C TRP A 412 -3.84 40.95 11.65
N LYS A 413 -3.59 40.98 10.32
CA LYS A 413 -3.50 42.22 9.53
C LYS A 413 -4.83 43.00 9.54
N ALA A 414 -5.98 42.34 9.41
CA ALA A 414 -7.30 42.93 9.52
C ALA A 414 -7.52 43.57 10.90
N SER A 415 -7.13 42.92 11.99
CA SER A 415 -7.26 43.41 13.35
C SER A 415 -6.39 44.63 13.65
N ALA A 416 -5.30 44.84 12.92
CA ALA A 416 -4.36 45.93 13.08
C ALA A 416 -4.79 47.22 12.36
N ILE A 417 -5.82 47.19 11.50
CA ILE A 417 -6.32 48.36 10.75
C ILE A 417 -6.76 49.47 11.73
N GLN A 418 -6.23 50.65 11.53
CA GLN A 418 -6.59 51.85 12.33
C GLN A 418 -7.82 52.53 11.75
N PRO A 419 -8.81 52.95 12.59
CA PRO A 419 -10.04 53.58 12.11
C PRO A 419 -9.80 54.86 11.32
N ILE A 420 -8.84 55.68 11.74
CA ILE A 420 -8.54 56.99 11.14
C ILE A 420 -7.98 56.81 9.71
N THR A 421 -7.09 55.88 9.52
CA THR A 421 -6.49 55.61 8.19
C THR A 421 -7.47 54.93 7.23
N ALA A 422 -8.34 54.06 7.76
CA ALA A 422 -9.36 53.38 6.95
C ALA A 422 -10.45 54.33 6.42
N LEU A 423 -10.81 55.36 7.18
CA LEU A 423 -11.84 56.33 6.79
C LEU A 423 -11.30 57.52 5.94
N ARG A 424 -9.96 57.74 5.92
CA ARG A 424 -9.34 58.77 5.05
C ARG A 424 -8.97 58.29 3.67
N GLY A 425 -8.92 56.96 3.45
CA GLY A 425 -8.56 56.38 2.18
C GLY A 425 -9.71 55.72 1.41
N ALA A 426 -10.96 55.93 1.87
CA ALA A 426 -12.17 55.45 1.20
C ALA A 426 -12.79 56.53 0.30
#